data_a1ae610628ce227b9778aea8bad96d33
#
_entry.id   a1ae610628ce227b9778aea8bad96d33
#
_cell.length_a   1.000
_cell.length_b   1.000
_cell.length_c   1.000
_cell.angle_alpha   90.00
_cell.angle_beta   90.00
_cell.angle_gamma   90.00
#
_symmetry.space_group_name_H-M   'P 1'
#
loop_
_entity.id
_entity.type
_entity.pdbx_description
1 polymer ?
#
loop_
_entity_poly.entity_id
_entity_poly.type
_entity_poly.pdbx_seq_one_letter_code
_entity_poly.pdbx_strand_id
1 'polypeptide(L)'
;MPEERSLYLFASVLSAAIFGVEVCPVQVEADVSNGLPSFIMVGFPSAQVKEAQERVRTALKNNGYQFPPKRITVNFAPADMKKEGAGFDVPVAAAVLAAFEMISPQVVSRVMMAGEIGLDGEIHGISGILPIVLCARSLGSRFCVVPYENLKEGRLIRDVPVAGVKNLRELVECLKNPEPYLKREIPVSYTHLRAHETEADL
;
A
#
# COMPACT_ATOMS: atom_id res chain seq x y z
N MET A 1 -41.52 -1.19 -7.22
CA MET A 1 -40.62 -0.97 -6.09
C MET A 1 -39.24 -1.41 -6.58
N PRO A 2 -38.27 -0.51 -6.82
CA PRO A 2 -36.91 -0.98 -7.11
C PRO A 2 -36.35 -1.53 -5.81
N GLU A 3 -35.83 -2.77 -5.88
CA GLU A 3 -35.07 -3.40 -4.81
C GLU A 3 -33.95 -2.47 -4.38
N GLU A 4 -33.95 -2.03 -3.11
CA GLU A 4 -32.78 -1.48 -2.47
C GLU A 4 -31.68 -2.54 -2.57
N ARG A 5 -30.80 -2.44 -3.57
CA ARG A 5 -29.50 -3.06 -3.51
C ARG A 5 -28.85 -2.53 -2.26
N SER A 6 -28.84 -3.34 -1.22
CA SER A 6 -27.99 -3.15 -0.05
C SER A 6 -26.54 -3.14 -0.56
N LEU A 7 -26.04 -1.98 -0.90
CA LEU A 7 -24.68 -1.76 -1.33
C LEU A 7 -23.76 -1.92 -0.11
N TYR A 8 -23.48 -3.18 0.25
CA TYR A 8 -22.33 -3.48 1.07
C TYR A 8 -21.10 -3.30 0.17
N LEU A 9 -20.49 -2.15 0.31
CA LEU A 9 -19.27 -1.82 -0.43
C LEU A 9 -18.10 -2.39 0.38
N PHE A 10 -17.60 -3.54 -0.06
CA PHE A 10 -16.50 -4.26 0.57
C PHE A 10 -15.34 -4.41 -0.41
N ALA A 11 -14.13 -4.24 0.10
CA ALA A 11 -12.89 -4.52 -0.63
C ALA A 11 -11.84 -5.12 0.29
N SER A 12 -10.97 -5.96 -0.26
CA SER A 12 -9.84 -6.56 0.45
C SER A 12 -8.57 -6.39 -0.36
N VAL A 13 -7.47 -6.05 0.32
CA VAL A 13 -6.13 -5.84 -0.24
C VAL A 13 -5.13 -6.68 0.53
N LEU A 14 -4.14 -7.24 -0.17
CA LEU A 14 -3.06 -7.95 0.48
C LEU A 14 -1.97 -6.98 0.96
N SER A 15 -1.48 -7.22 2.17
CA SER A 15 -0.31 -6.59 2.76
C SER A 15 0.46 -7.61 3.60
N ALA A 16 1.49 -7.19 4.31
CA ALA A 16 2.22 -8.05 5.22
C ALA A 16 2.74 -7.27 6.44
N ALA A 17 2.79 -7.93 7.57
CA ALA A 17 3.45 -7.45 8.79
C ALA A 17 4.79 -8.16 8.97
N ILE A 18 5.78 -7.46 9.49
CA ILE A 18 7.12 -7.98 9.75
C ILE A 18 7.33 -8.09 11.26
N PHE A 19 7.72 -9.27 11.71
CA PHE A 19 8.04 -9.57 13.12
C PHE A 19 9.46 -10.13 13.21
N GLY A 20 10.42 -9.26 13.50
CA GLY A 20 11.82 -9.65 13.46
C GLY A 20 12.24 -10.16 12.07
N VAL A 21 12.41 -11.46 11.91
CA VAL A 21 12.75 -12.10 10.62
C VAL A 21 11.56 -12.75 9.93
N GLU A 22 10.42 -12.84 10.60
CA GLU A 22 9.22 -13.46 10.07
C GLU A 22 8.33 -12.43 9.36
N VAL A 23 7.68 -12.86 8.29
CA VAL A 23 6.71 -12.07 7.54
C VAL A 23 5.38 -12.79 7.52
N CYS A 24 4.37 -12.12 8.01
CA CYS A 24 3.03 -12.66 8.07
C CYS A 24 2.11 -11.90 7.12
N PRO A 25 1.36 -12.60 6.24
CA PRO A 25 0.38 -11.96 5.38
C PRO A 25 -0.72 -11.30 6.20
N VAL A 26 -1.15 -10.14 5.75
CA VAL A 26 -2.26 -9.38 6.35
C VAL A 26 -3.24 -9.04 5.26
N GLN A 27 -4.51 -9.39 5.45
CA GLN A 27 -5.61 -8.85 4.65
C GLN A 27 -6.08 -7.54 5.28
N VAL A 28 -6.08 -6.49 4.47
CA VAL A 28 -6.64 -5.19 4.83
C VAL A 28 -7.99 -5.09 4.14
N GLU A 29 -9.05 -5.17 4.93
CA GLU A 29 -10.43 -5.20 4.47
C GLU A 29 -11.10 -3.88 4.79
N ALA A 30 -11.78 -3.27 3.83
CA ALA A 30 -12.58 -2.07 4.05
C ALA A 30 -14.05 -2.34 3.76
N ASP A 31 -14.90 -2.00 4.72
CA ASP A 31 -16.36 -1.99 4.61
C ASP A 31 -16.88 -0.56 4.70
N VAL A 32 -17.80 -0.22 3.81
CA VAL A 32 -18.48 1.07 3.78
C VAL A 32 -19.97 0.84 3.94
N SER A 33 -20.53 1.29 5.04
CA SER A 33 -21.93 1.08 5.40
C SER A 33 -22.65 2.40 5.74
N ASN A 34 -23.99 2.34 5.74
CA ASN A 34 -24.81 3.43 6.21
C ASN A 34 -24.68 3.58 7.72
N GLY A 35 -24.71 4.80 8.23
CA GLY A 35 -24.63 5.09 9.65
C GLY A 35 -24.01 6.44 9.95
N LEU A 36 -23.72 6.70 11.23
CA LEU A 36 -22.99 7.91 11.61
C LEU A 36 -21.60 7.89 10.98
N PRO A 37 -21.17 8.98 10.33
CA PRO A 37 -19.86 9.08 9.70
C PRO A 37 -18.75 8.75 10.70
N SER A 38 -17.97 7.74 10.39
CA SER A 38 -16.85 7.30 11.22
C SER A 38 -15.82 6.59 10.36
N PHE A 39 -14.56 6.60 10.81
CA PHE A 39 -13.51 5.78 10.25
C PHE A 39 -12.88 4.99 11.41
N ILE A 40 -13.04 3.68 11.40
CA ILE A 40 -12.65 2.81 12.52
C ILE A 40 -11.68 1.76 12.00
N MET A 41 -10.61 1.49 12.76
CA MET A 41 -9.65 0.42 12.49
C MET A 41 -9.73 -0.66 13.57
N VAL A 42 -9.86 -1.92 13.15
CA VAL A 42 -9.95 -3.10 14.01
C VAL A 42 -8.95 -4.18 13.55
N GLY A 43 -8.83 -5.30 14.27
CA GLY A 43 -7.90 -6.38 13.94
C GLY A 43 -6.51 -6.20 14.54
N PHE A 44 -6.47 -5.63 15.76
CA PHE A 44 -5.26 -5.46 16.57
C PHE A 44 -4.17 -4.56 15.96
N PRO A 45 -4.53 -3.39 15.38
CA PRO A 45 -3.54 -2.41 14.96
C PRO A 45 -2.84 -1.77 16.16
N SER A 46 -1.51 -1.52 16.06
CA SER A 46 -0.78 -0.72 17.02
C SER A 46 -1.26 0.74 17.03
N ALA A 47 -0.81 1.55 18.00
CA ALA A 47 -1.09 2.98 17.98
C ALA A 47 -0.60 3.65 16.69
N GLN A 48 0.60 3.31 16.24
CA GLN A 48 1.18 3.81 14.99
C GLN A 48 0.33 3.45 13.75
N VAL A 49 -0.19 2.22 13.68
CA VAL A 49 -1.09 1.81 12.58
C VAL A 49 -2.43 2.54 12.67
N LYS A 50 -2.94 2.81 13.88
CA LYS A 50 -4.17 3.60 14.05
C LYS A 50 -4.03 5.05 13.58
N GLU A 51 -2.84 5.63 13.66
CA GLU A 51 -2.57 6.97 13.12
C GLU A 51 -2.72 7.04 11.59
N ALA A 52 -2.55 5.92 10.89
CA ALA A 52 -2.82 5.82 9.46
C ALA A 52 -4.24 6.26 9.09
N GLN A 53 -5.21 6.12 10.01
CA GLN A 53 -6.59 6.58 9.82
C GLN A 53 -6.64 8.05 9.43
N GLU A 54 -5.98 8.91 10.20
CA GLU A 54 -6.00 10.36 9.96
C GLU A 54 -5.09 10.75 8.78
N ARG A 55 -3.93 10.08 8.62
CA ARG A 55 -3.06 10.31 7.47
C ARG A 55 -3.77 9.98 6.16
N VAL A 56 -4.32 8.78 6.04
CA VAL A 56 -5.03 8.33 4.83
C VAL A 56 -6.23 9.19 4.53
N ARG A 57 -7.07 9.48 5.55
CA ARG A 57 -8.26 10.34 5.39
C ARG A 57 -7.89 11.72 4.87
N THR A 58 -6.86 12.33 5.46
CA THR A 58 -6.39 13.67 5.08
C THR A 58 -5.77 13.65 3.69
N ALA A 59 -4.91 12.68 3.39
CA ALA A 59 -4.27 12.55 2.09
C ALA A 59 -5.30 12.35 0.96
N LEU A 60 -6.28 11.46 1.16
CA LEU A 60 -7.35 11.25 0.19
C LEU A 60 -8.14 12.54 -0.07
N LYS A 61 -8.53 13.26 0.99
CA LYS A 61 -9.22 14.54 0.88
C LYS A 61 -8.39 15.59 0.13
N ASN A 62 -7.11 15.74 0.47
CA ASN A 62 -6.22 16.72 -0.15
C ASN A 62 -5.95 16.42 -1.63
N ASN A 63 -6.09 15.15 -2.04
CA ASN A 63 -5.97 14.73 -3.44
C ASN A 63 -7.31 14.65 -4.20
N GLY A 64 -8.37 15.28 -3.65
CA GLY A 64 -9.66 15.42 -4.33
C GLY A 64 -10.57 14.21 -4.25
N TYR A 65 -10.23 13.18 -3.47
CA TYR A 65 -11.11 12.05 -3.21
C TYR A 65 -12.13 12.42 -2.13
N GLN A 66 -13.33 12.78 -2.56
CA GLN A 66 -14.42 13.11 -1.65
C GLN A 66 -15.33 11.90 -1.47
N PHE A 67 -15.54 11.50 -0.24
CA PHE A 67 -16.43 10.42 0.11
C PHE A 67 -17.70 10.96 0.74
N PRO A 68 -18.87 10.37 0.43
CA PRO A 68 -20.09 10.67 1.17
C PRO A 68 -19.92 10.35 2.66
N PRO A 69 -20.66 11.01 3.56
CA PRO A 69 -20.56 10.75 4.98
C PRO A 69 -21.11 9.35 5.31
N LYS A 70 -20.22 8.36 5.34
CA LYS A 70 -20.51 6.95 5.61
C LYS A 70 -19.69 6.45 6.78
N ARG A 71 -20.09 5.30 7.33
CA ARG A 71 -19.28 4.55 8.27
C ARG A 71 -18.28 3.71 7.48
N ILE A 72 -16.99 3.94 7.71
CA ILE A 72 -15.88 3.17 7.14
C ILE A 72 -15.29 2.32 8.27
N THR A 73 -15.20 1.01 8.06
CA THR A 73 -14.52 0.10 8.96
C THR A 73 -13.38 -0.58 8.21
N VAL A 74 -12.15 -0.45 8.71
CA VAL A 74 -10.99 -1.16 8.19
C VAL A 74 -10.58 -2.24 9.17
N ASN A 75 -10.55 -3.49 8.71
CA ASN A 75 -10.12 -4.65 9.48
C ASN A 75 -8.78 -5.17 8.97
N PHE A 76 -7.88 -5.54 9.90
CA PHE A 76 -6.61 -6.19 9.61
C PHE A 76 -6.67 -7.65 10.03
N ALA A 77 -6.86 -8.56 9.10
CA ALA A 77 -6.93 -9.99 9.35
C ALA A 77 -5.57 -10.68 9.11
N PRO A 78 -5.18 -11.66 9.96
CA PRO A 78 -5.86 -12.16 11.15
C PRO A 78 -5.72 -11.20 12.35
N ALA A 79 -6.64 -11.28 13.33
CA ALA A 79 -6.68 -10.37 14.47
C ALA A 79 -5.81 -10.84 15.67
N ASP A 80 -5.23 -12.01 15.60
CA ASP A 80 -4.42 -12.64 16.67
C ASP A 80 -2.99 -12.09 16.77
N MET A 81 -2.54 -11.35 15.77
CA MET A 81 -1.22 -10.73 15.76
C MET A 81 -1.32 -9.20 15.70
N LYS A 82 -0.43 -8.51 16.43
CA LYS A 82 -0.33 -7.06 16.41
C LYS A 82 0.27 -6.56 15.11
N LYS A 83 -0.36 -5.60 14.44
CA LYS A 83 0.17 -4.95 13.25
C LYS A 83 0.97 -3.72 13.66
N GLU A 84 2.22 -3.64 13.22
CA GLU A 84 3.15 -2.56 13.53
C GLU A 84 3.75 -1.95 12.26
N GLY A 85 4.26 -0.72 12.36
CA GLY A 85 4.91 -0.02 11.26
C GLY A 85 3.97 0.84 10.41
N ALA A 86 4.55 1.72 9.61
CA ALA A 86 3.84 2.68 8.76
C ALA A 86 3.45 2.09 7.37
N GLY A 87 3.83 0.86 7.07
CA GLY A 87 3.62 0.25 5.75
C GLY A 87 2.16 -0.03 5.37
N PHE A 88 1.21 0.21 6.26
CA PHE A 88 -0.20 -0.08 6.02
C PHE A 88 -1.01 1.09 5.42
N ASP A 89 -0.43 2.28 5.27
CA ASP A 89 -1.18 3.43 4.75
C ASP A 89 -1.64 3.21 3.30
N VAL A 90 -0.74 2.73 2.43
CA VAL A 90 -1.05 2.43 1.02
C VAL A 90 -2.15 1.36 0.88
N PRO A 91 -2.05 0.18 1.54
CA PRO A 91 -3.11 -0.81 1.45
C PRO A 91 -4.44 -0.34 2.05
N VAL A 92 -4.44 0.46 3.12
CA VAL A 92 -5.66 1.07 3.68
C VAL A 92 -6.30 2.03 2.68
N ALA A 93 -5.51 2.93 2.07
CA ALA A 93 -6.01 3.86 1.06
C ALA A 93 -6.62 3.12 -0.15
N ALA A 94 -5.93 2.08 -0.63
CA ALA A 94 -6.40 1.26 -1.75
C ALA A 94 -7.70 0.50 -1.40
N ALA A 95 -7.79 -0.07 -0.19
CA ALA A 95 -8.99 -0.78 0.28
C ALA A 95 -10.19 0.18 0.38
N VAL A 96 -10.00 1.37 0.95
CA VAL A 96 -11.05 2.40 1.04
C VAL A 96 -11.49 2.86 -0.34
N LEU A 97 -10.55 3.20 -1.24
CA LEU A 97 -10.87 3.61 -2.61
C LEU A 97 -11.64 2.52 -3.38
N ALA A 98 -11.27 1.25 -3.16
CA ALA A 98 -11.95 0.13 -3.79
C ALA A 98 -13.33 -0.14 -3.18
N ALA A 99 -13.51 0.02 -1.87
CA ALA A 99 -14.80 -0.08 -1.22
C ALA A 99 -15.78 1.05 -1.67
N PHE A 100 -15.26 2.19 -2.10
CA PHE A 100 -16.04 3.23 -2.78
C PHE A 100 -16.12 3.06 -4.31
N GLU A 101 -15.72 1.90 -4.84
CA GLU A 101 -15.76 1.56 -6.28
C GLU A 101 -14.97 2.51 -7.20
N MET A 102 -14.04 3.31 -6.64
CA MET A 102 -13.14 4.16 -7.43
C MET A 102 -12.05 3.36 -8.14
N ILE A 103 -11.77 2.18 -7.61
CA ILE A 103 -10.89 1.15 -8.15
C ILE A 103 -11.63 -0.18 -8.05
N SER A 104 -11.42 -1.10 -9.01
CA SER A 104 -12.07 -2.42 -8.98
C SER A 104 -11.63 -3.25 -7.77
N PRO A 105 -12.55 -3.69 -6.88
CA PRO A 105 -12.22 -4.57 -5.76
C PRO A 105 -11.56 -5.90 -6.21
N GLN A 106 -11.93 -6.42 -7.37
CA GLN A 106 -11.36 -7.66 -7.94
C GLN A 106 -9.90 -7.50 -8.34
N VAL A 107 -9.51 -6.29 -8.76
CA VAL A 107 -8.10 -5.99 -9.09
C VAL A 107 -7.27 -5.95 -7.82
N VAL A 108 -7.69 -5.18 -6.81
CA VAL A 108 -6.89 -4.95 -5.60
C VAL A 108 -6.76 -6.19 -4.72
N SER A 109 -7.73 -7.11 -4.74
CA SER A 109 -7.73 -8.33 -3.91
C SER A 109 -6.56 -9.28 -4.20
N ARG A 110 -5.88 -9.13 -5.33
CA ARG A 110 -4.75 -9.98 -5.74
C ARG A 110 -3.43 -9.22 -5.81
N VAL A 111 -3.37 -8.01 -5.28
CA VAL A 111 -2.19 -7.14 -5.30
C VAL A 111 -1.66 -6.98 -3.88
N MET A 112 -0.37 -7.30 -3.69
CA MET A 112 0.33 -7.03 -2.44
C MET A 112 0.75 -5.56 -2.44
N MET A 113 0.46 -4.86 -1.35
CA MET A 113 0.78 -3.43 -1.24
C MET A 113 1.42 -3.10 0.10
N ALA A 114 2.38 -2.19 0.07
CA ALA A 114 2.95 -1.61 1.27
C ALA A 114 3.48 -0.20 0.98
N GLY A 115 3.44 0.69 1.96
CA GLY A 115 3.97 2.05 1.86
C GLY A 115 3.32 2.99 2.86
N GLU A 116 4.03 4.06 3.20
CA GLU A 116 3.57 5.15 4.04
C GLU A 116 3.04 6.29 3.17
N ILE A 117 2.00 7.01 3.62
CA ILE A 117 1.41 8.14 2.89
C ILE A 117 1.55 9.41 3.72
N GLY A 118 2.13 10.47 3.13
CA GLY A 118 2.12 11.82 3.66
C GLY A 118 0.74 12.49 3.56
N LEU A 119 0.49 13.54 4.34
CA LEU A 119 -0.79 14.28 4.30
C LEU A 119 -1.07 14.95 2.96
N ASP A 120 -0.04 15.18 2.16
CA ASP A 120 -0.09 15.68 0.78
C ASP A 120 -0.42 14.60 -0.25
N GLY A 121 -0.36 13.32 0.16
CA GLY A 121 -0.58 12.17 -0.70
C GLY A 121 0.67 11.60 -1.35
N GLU A 122 1.86 12.12 -1.02
CA GLU A 122 3.13 11.51 -1.43
C GLU A 122 3.32 10.17 -0.72
N ILE A 123 3.90 9.21 -1.44
CA ILE A 123 4.15 7.86 -0.93
C ILE A 123 5.65 7.72 -0.65
N HIS A 124 5.95 7.48 0.62
CA HIS A 124 7.31 7.40 1.15
C HIS A 124 7.80 5.97 1.29
N GLY A 125 9.12 5.81 1.15
CA GLY A 125 9.81 4.53 1.32
C GLY A 125 9.67 3.98 2.74
N ILE A 126 9.60 2.66 2.82
CA ILE A 126 9.56 1.92 4.09
C ILE A 126 10.66 0.87 4.13
N SER A 127 11.02 0.44 5.34
CA SER A 127 11.92 -0.70 5.52
C SER A 127 11.20 -2.02 5.33
N GLY A 128 11.93 -3.04 4.85
CA GLY A 128 11.42 -4.41 4.80
C GLY A 128 10.61 -4.74 3.55
N ILE A 129 10.80 -4.05 2.44
CA ILE A 129 10.11 -4.35 1.18
C ILE A 129 10.49 -5.73 0.64
N LEU A 130 11.75 -6.14 0.75
CA LEU A 130 12.19 -7.43 0.23
C LEU A 130 11.42 -8.62 0.83
N PRO A 131 11.29 -8.77 2.16
CA PRO A 131 10.45 -9.79 2.77
C PRO A 131 8.98 -9.68 2.38
N ILE A 132 8.42 -8.48 2.19
CA ILE A 132 7.03 -8.30 1.72
C ILE A 132 6.86 -8.85 0.31
N VAL A 133 7.79 -8.59 -0.61
CA VAL A 133 7.75 -9.13 -1.98
C VAL A 133 7.93 -10.66 -1.99
N LEU A 134 8.76 -11.21 -1.09
CA LEU A 134 8.85 -12.67 -0.92
C LEU A 134 7.53 -13.27 -0.42
N CYS A 135 6.84 -12.61 0.50
CA CYS A 135 5.51 -13.01 0.95
C CYS A 135 4.50 -12.96 -0.22
N ALA A 136 4.53 -11.92 -1.04
CA ALA A 136 3.71 -11.82 -2.24
C ALA A 136 3.92 -12.98 -3.21
N ARG A 137 5.17 -13.42 -3.39
CA ARG A 137 5.52 -14.60 -4.19
C ARG A 137 4.87 -15.86 -3.65
N SER A 138 5.00 -16.10 -2.35
CA SER A 138 4.43 -17.31 -1.71
C SER A 138 2.92 -17.38 -1.80
N LEU A 139 2.23 -16.23 -1.85
CA LEU A 139 0.78 -16.12 -1.99
C LEU A 139 0.30 -16.12 -3.45
N GLY A 140 1.21 -16.12 -4.42
CA GLY A 140 0.84 -16.02 -5.84
C GLY A 140 0.17 -14.69 -6.19
N SER A 141 0.58 -13.60 -5.55
CA SER A 141 0.07 -12.26 -5.86
C SER A 141 0.31 -11.91 -7.32
N ARG A 142 -0.63 -11.21 -7.94
CA ARG A 142 -0.53 -10.82 -9.35
C ARG A 142 0.67 -9.89 -9.60
N PHE A 143 0.89 -8.94 -8.71
CA PHE A 143 2.03 -8.04 -8.64
C PHE A 143 2.09 -7.36 -7.26
N CYS A 144 3.20 -6.66 -7.00
CA CYS A 144 3.35 -5.80 -5.81
C CYS A 144 3.30 -4.33 -6.19
N VAL A 145 2.69 -3.51 -5.33
CA VAL A 145 2.81 -2.04 -5.36
C VAL A 145 3.62 -1.60 -4.15
N VAL A 146 4.72 -0.91 -4.41
CA VAL A 146 5.64 -0.41 -3.39
C VAL A 146 5.93 1.07 -3.62
N PRO A 147 6.45 1.81 -2.63
CA PRO A 147 6.96 3.15 -2.85
C PRO A 147 8.04 3.16 -3.94
N TYR A 148 8.06 4.21 -4.76
CA TYR A 148 9.05 4.32 -5.85
C TYR A 148 10.50 4.22 -5.33
N GLU A 149 10.77 4.75 -4.14
CA GLU A 149 12.08 4.68 -3.48
C GLU A 149 12.52 3.23 -3.23
N ASN A 150 11.57 2.33 -2.96
CA ASN A 150 11.82 0.90 -2.74
C ASN A 150 11.78 0.05 -4.02
N LEU A 151 11.51 0.63 -5.17
CA LEU A 151 11.32 -0.14 -6.43
C LEU A 151 12.56 -0.98 -6.78
N LYS A 152 13.77 -0.41 -6.57
CA LYS A 152 15.03 -1.12 -6.82
C LYS A 152 15.19 -2.34 -5.91
N GLU A 153 14.88 -2.19 -4.62
CA GLU A 153 14.89 -3.27 -3.63
C GLU A 153 13.87 -4.35 -3.99
N GLY A 154 12.61 -3.96 -4.24
CA GLY A 154 11.53 -4.91 -4.57
C GLY A 154 11.81 -5.73 -5.83
N ARG A 155 12.44 -5.17 -6.84
CA ARG A 155 12.81 -5.85 -8.09
C ARG A 155 14.00 -6.79 -7.99
N LEU A 156 14.64 -6.92 -6.85
CA LEU A 156 15.62 -7.99 -6.62
C LEU A 156 14.97 -9.38 -6.68
N ILE A 157 13.68 -9.48 -6.36
CA ILE A 157 12.88 -10.69 -6.52
C ILE A 157 12.28 -10.69 -7.92
N ARG A 158 12.89 -11.45 -8.84
CA ARG A 158 12.52 -11.44 -10.27
C ARG A 158 11.21 -12.14 -10.60
N ASP A 159 10.77 -13.06 -9.73
CA ASP A 159 9.58 -13.90 -9.97
C ASP A 159 8.26 -13.19 -9.68
N VAL A 160 8.29 -11.97 -9.15
CA VAL A 160 7.11 -11.16 -8.85
C VAL A 160 7.23 -9.81 -9.55
N PRO A 161 6.26 -9.43 -10.37
CA PRO A 161 6.24 -8.09 -10.96
C PRO A 161 6.07 -7.02 -9.86
N VAL A 162 6.89 -5.97 -9.87
CA VAL A 162 6.85 -4.90 -8.87
C VAL A 162 6.68 -3.55 -9.55
N ALA A 163 5.62 -2.85 -9.15
CA ALA A 163 5.29 -1.50 -9.58
C ALA A 163 5.67 -0.49 -8.48
N GLY A 164 6.41 0.56 -8.84
CA GLY A 164 6.75 1.65 -7.92
C GLY A 164 5.87 2.86 -8.16
N VAL A 165 5.28 3.39 -7.09
CA VAL A 165 4.40 4.57 -7.12
C VAL A 165 4.94 5.67 -6.21
N LYS A 166 4.75 6.94 -6.60
CA LYS A 166 5.26 8.11 -5.87
C LYS A 166 4.19 8.79 -5.03
N ASN A 167 2.93 8.69 -5.43
CA ASN A 167 1.82 9.37 -4.77
C ASN A 167 0.49 8.65 -5.01
N LEU A 168 -0.56 9.12 -4.36
CA LEU A 168 -1.92 8.56 -4.47
C LEU A 168 -2.48 8.55 -5.88
N ARG A 169 -2.16 9.55 -6.71
CA ARG A 169 -2.58 9.56 -8.11
C ARG A 169 -1.96 8.41 -8.87
N GLU A 170 -0.64 8.24 -8.77
CA GLU A 170 0.07 7.12 -9.40
C GLU A 170 -0.42 5.77 -8.87
N LEU A 171 -0.76 5.66 -7.58
CA LEU A 171 -1.36 4.45 -7.01
C LEU A 171 -2.65 4.08 -7.74
N VAL A 172 -3.58 5.04 -7.86
CA VAL A 172 -4.87 4.81 -8.53
C VAL A 172 -4.69 4.48 -10.01
N GLU A 173 -3.81 5.19 -10.71
CA GLU A 173 -3.49 4.93 -12.12
C GLU A 173 -2.85 3.55 -12.31
N CYS A 174 -1.89 3.17 -11.45
CA CYS A 174 -1.25 1.86 -11.46
C CYS A 174 -2.26 0.73 -11.25
N LEU A 175 -3.20 0.88 -10.32
CA LEU A 175 -4.21 -0.14 -10.05
C LEU A 175 -5.23 -0.27 -11.19
N LYS A 176 -5.46 0.78 -11.96
CA LYS A 176 -6.30 0.75 -13.18
C LYS A 176 -5.54 0.23 -14.40
N ASN A 177 -4.27 0.58 -14.55
CA ASN A 177 -3.40 0.17 -15.66
C ASN A 177 -1.96 -0.05 -15.15
N PRO A 178 -1.59 -1.27 -14.72
CA PRO A 178 -0.30 -1.53 -14.08
C PRO A 178 0.90 -1.54 -15.05
N GLU A 179 0.70 -1.80 -16.34
CA GLU A 179 1.79 -2.02 -17.30
C GLU A 179 2.86 -0.92 -17.34
N PRO A 180 2.51 0.39 -17.37
CA PRO A 180 3.52 1.45 -17.37
C PRO A 180 4.39 1.46 -16.09
N TYR A 181 3.79 1.10 -14.96
CA TYR A 181 4.47 1.08 -13.65
C TYR A 181 5.35 -0.16 -13.47
N LEU A 182 4.91 -1.31 -14.01
CA LEU A 182 5.68 -2.55 -14.01
C LEU A 182 6.91 -2.45 -14.92
N LYS A 183 6.82 -1.71 -16.03
CA LYS A 183 7.91 -1.48 -16.98
C LYS A 183 8.74 -0.22 -16.70
N ARG A 184 8.38 0.57 -15.68
CA ARG A 184 9.09 1.81 -15.31
C ARG A 184 10.57 1.54 -15.11
N GLU A 185 11.43 2.27 -15.84
CA GLU A 185 12.87 2.20 -15.67
C GLU A 185 13.31 2.86 -14.36
N ILE A 186 14.32 2.27 -13.73
CA ILE A 186 14.97 2.84 -12.55
C ILE A 186 16.19 3.59 -13.06
N PRO A 187 16.28 4.92 -12.87
CA PRO A 187 17.48 5.66 -13.26
C PRO A 187 18.72 5.06 -12.58
N VAL A 188 19.71 4.70 -13.37
CA VAL A 188 21.00 4.22 -12.86
C VAL A 188 21.78 5.46 -12.39
N SER A 189 21.78 5.72 -11.10
CA SER A 189 22.69 6.71 -10.52
C SER A 189 24.09 6.12 -10.53
N TYR A 190 24.92 6.55 -11.49
CA TYR A 190 26.36 6.31 -11.44
C TYR A 190 26.95 7.23 -10.36
N THR A 191 27.09 6.75 -9.14
CA THR A 191 28.01 7.33 -8.18
C THR A 191 29.42 7.07 -8.72
N HIS A 192 30.01 8.04 -9.39
CA HIS A 192 31.42 8.03 -9.65
C HIS A 192 32.16 8.02 -8.31
N LEU A 193 32.55 6.86 -7.83
CA LEU A 193 33.62 6.74 -6.87
C LEU A 193 34.88 7.27 -7.59
N ARG A 194 35.21 8.57 -7.38
CA ARG A 194 36.55 9.07 -7.67
C ARG A 194 37.48 8.30 -6.74
N ALA A 195 38.25 7.37 -7.29
CA ALA A 195 39.42 6.87 -6.63
C ALA A 195 40.33 8.08 -6.41
N HIS A 196 40.56 8.46 -5.15
CA HIS A 196 41.67 9.32 -4.80
C HIS A 196 42.92 8.50 -5.04
N GLU A 197 43.56 8.73 -6.18
CA GLU A 197 44.95 8.35 -6.35
C GLU A 197 45.75 9.23 -5.39
N THR A 198 46.23 8.64 -4.29
CA THR A 198 47.27 9.20 -3.46
C THR A 198 48.58 9.09 -4.26
N GLU A 199 48.99 10.15 -4.94
CA GLU A 199 50.38 10.30 -5.33
C GLU A 199 51.23 10.29 -4.06
N ALA A 200 51.96 9.22 -3.86
CA ALA A 200 53.07 9.20 -2.93
C ALA A 200 54.28 9.74 -3.67
N ASP A 201 54.60 11.04 -3.42
CA ASP A 201 55.89 11.59 -3.77
C ASP A 201 56.98 11.02 -2.91
N LEU A 202 57.97 10.46 -3.58
CA LEU A 202 59.29 10.09 -3.06
C LEU A 202 60.17 11.32 -2.88
#